data_beb994f980f8872764cbb27297254cc1
#
_entry.id   beb994f980f8872764cbb27297254cc1
#
_cell.length_a   1.000
_cell.length_b   1.000
_cell.length_c   1.000
_cell.angle_alpha   90.00
_cell.angle_beta   90.00
_cell.angle_gamma   90.00
#
_symmetry.space_group_name_H-M   'P 1'
#
loop_
_entity.id
_entity.type
_entity.pdbx_description
1 polymer ?
#
loop_
_entity_poly.entity_id
_entity_poly.type
_entity_poly.pdbx_seq_one_letter_code
_entity_poly.pdbx_strand_id
1 'polypeptide(L)'
;MGKNYDVWVAGAGYAGAVSARALAEKGKKVLVLERRDHIGGNAYDCLDEHGVLIHKYGPHIFHTNNRAVFDFLSRFTEWRRYQHRVIANVPRDNPEVVPAHKKTDGRFFFPVPFNLDSLKNAFGEREGGRLGEKLLAAYPAQSQVTILELRQNSDPEIAAIADYVYEHVFVHYTMKQWGQKPEEIDPATTARVPVRLSRDDRYFQDAYQGMPLEGYTKMFQRMLDHPNIEVLLNTDVRQYLSLEEYDIFLRGAGMPLSVPLIYTGPLDEFFGLCYGRLPYRTLDFVFETWQDRDYSAPGMPYPDPDHPLRGGGFYQTHGTVNYTVDRDYTRITEFKHLTGQELPGVTTIVKEYSRAYTGAEGETPYYAIINPENNALYAKYKAEADKKQQLHLLGRLAEYKYYNMDAIAARALELAERL
;
A
#
# COMPACT_ATOMS: atom_id res chain seq x y z
N MET A 1 13.60 0.78 -33.75
CA MET A 1 12.45 1.58 -33.36
C MET A 1 12.31 2.71 -34.38
N GLY A 2 11.36 2.59 -35.32
CA GLY A 2 11.25 3.53 -36.47
C GLY A 2 10.26 4.67 -36.27
N LYS A 3 9.67 4.82 -35.10
CA LYS A 3 8.73 5.91 -34.79
C LYS A 3 9.43 6.95 -33.92
N ASN A 4 9.18 8.23 -34.22
CA ASN A 4 9.65 9.33 -33.38
C ASN A 4 8.69 9.52 -32.19
N TYR A 5 9.19 9.35 -30.97
CA TYR A 5 8.49 9.69 -29.74
C TYR A 5 9.06 10.96 -29.17
N ASP A 6 8.24 11.73 -28.46
CA ASP A 6 8.63 12.96 -27.78
C ASP A 6 9.05 12.70 -26.33
N VAL A 7 8.58 11.60 -25.72
CA VAL A 7 8.91 11.18 -24.34
C VAL A 7 8.91 9.66 -24.23
N TRP A 8 9.85 9.13 -23.46
CA TRP A 8 9.86 7.74 -23.02
C TRP A 8 9.48 7.64 -21.54
N VAL A 9 8.66 6.65 -21.21
CA VAL A 9 8.21 6.36 -19.84
C VAL A 9 8.54 4.91 -19.52
N ALA A 10 9.36 4.70 -18.50
CA ALA A 10 9.71 3.37 -18.02
C ALA A 10 8.83 3.01 -16.81
N GLY A 11 7.89 2.09 -17.03
CA GLY A 11 6.89 1.61 -16.09
C GLY A 11 5.47 2.09 -16.42
N ALA A 12 4.49 1.18 -16.30
CA ALA A 12 3.07 1.42 -16.58
C ALA A 12 2.19 1.41 -15.32
N GLY A 13 2.75 1.68 -14.14
CA GLY A 13 2.02 1.91 -12.89
C GLY A 13 1.47 3.34 -12.79
N TYR A 14 0.98 3.76 -11.61
CA TYR A 14 0.41 5.11 -11.41
C TYR A 14 1.32 6.23 -11.92
N ALA A 15 2.60 6.21 -11.56
CA ALA A 15 3.55 7.23 -11.98
C ALA A 15 3.63 7.35 -13.50
N GLY A 16 3.86 6.23 -14.19
CA GLY A 16 4.04 6.23 -15.63
C GLY A 16 2.75 6.45 -16.41
N ALA A 17 1.66 5.78 -16.03
CA ALA A 17 0.40 5.90 -16.76
C ALA A 17 -0.21 7.30 -16.66
N VAL A 18 -0.18 7.93 -15.48
CA VAL A 18 -0.65 9.31 -15.30
C VAL A 18 0.20 10.30 -16.09
N SER A 19 1.54 10.16 -16.03
CA SER A 19 2.45 11.01 -16.83
C SER A 19 2.22 10.83 -18.32
N ALA A 20 2.13 9.58 -18.79
CA ALA A 20 1.93 9.27 -20.20
C ALA A 20 0.63 9.89 -20.72
N ARG A 21 -0.47 9.73 -19.97
CA ARG A 21 -1.76 10.32 -20.34
C ARG A 21 -1.74 11.84 -20.36
N ALA A 22 -1.21 12.48 -19.34
CA ALA A 22 -1.14 13.93 -19.26
C ALA A 22 -0.29 14.53 -20.39
N LEU A 23 0.85 13.91 -20.73
CA LEU A 23 1.70 14.34 -21.84
C LEU A 23 1.05 14.09 -23.21
N ALA A 24 0.38 12.96 -23.39
CA ALA A 24 -0.30 12.63 -24.64
C ALA A 24 -1.45 13.61 -24.95
N GLU A 25 -2.17 14.07 -23.93
CA GLU A 25 -3.21 15.11 -24.07
C GLU A 25 -2.65 16.49 -24.43
N LYS A 26 -1.38 16.73 -24.15
CA LYS A 26 -0.63 17.92 -24.64
C LYS A 26 -0.08 17.73 -26.05
N GLY A 27 -0.43 16.64 -26.74
CA GLY A 27 0.00 16.34 -28.10
C GLY A 27 1.34 15.61 -28.22
N LYS A 28 2.01 15.25 -27.10
CA LYS A 28 3.26 14.52 -27.12
C LYS A 28 3.03 13.06 -27.50
N LYS A 29 3.91 12.51 -28.33
CA LYS A 29 3.96 11.05 -28.64
C LYS A 29 4.75 10.36 -27.53
N VAL A 30 4.13 9.45 -26.81
CA VAL A 30 4.69 8.82 -25.62
C VAL A 30 4.90 7.33 -25.87
N LEU A 31 6.11 6.84 -25.60
CA LEU A 31 6.43 5.41 -25.56
C LEU A 31 6.49 4.96 -24.08
N VAL A 32 5.60 4.05 -23.72
CA VAL A 32 5.61 3.42 -22.38
C VAL A 32 6.23 2.03 -22.50
N LEU A 33 7.29 1.79 -21.72
CA LEU A 33 8.02 0.52 -21.68
C LEU A 33 7.76 -0.13 -20.30
N GLU A 34 7.06 -1.26 -20.29
CA GLU A 34 6.75 -1.99 -19.07
C GLU A 34 7.43 -3.35 -19.07
N ARG A 35 8.22 -3.63 -18.03
CA ARG A 35 8.97 -4.89 -17.90
C ARG A 35 8.09 -6.12 -17.66
N ARG A 36 6.89 -5.93 -17.08
CA ARG A 36 5.93 -6.99 -16.82
C ARG A 36 5.07 -7.26 -18.05
N ASP A 37 4.34 -8.35 -18.00
CA ASP A 37 3.36 -8.76 -19.00
C ASP A 37 2.01 -8.02 -18.87
N HIS A 38 1.91 -7.06 -17.95
CA HIS A 38 0.69 -6.30 -17.65
C HIS A 38 0.99 -4.86 -17.26
N ILE A 39 0.01 -3.99 -17.45
CA ILE A 39 -0.02 -2.61 -16.97
C ILE A 39 -0.49 -2.53 -15.51
N GLY A 40 -0.52 -1.31 -14.93
CA GLY A 40 -1.04 -1.04 -13.59
C GLY A 40 0.01 -1.13 -12.48
N GLY A 41 1.21 -1.63 -12.78
CA GLY A 41 2.28 -1.77 -11.80
C GLY A 41 1.83 -2.63 -10.60
N ASN A 42 2.06 -2.16 -9.37
CA ASN A 42 1.61 -2.90 -8.18
C ASN A 42 0.09 -2.78 -7.92
N ALA A 43 -0.62 -1.87 -8.60
CA ALA A 43 -2.08 -1.78 -8.51
C ALA A 43 -2.79 -2.72 -9.51
N TYR A 44 -2.05 -3.59 -10.19
CA TYR A 44 -2.63 -4.57 -11.10
C TYR A 44 -3.58 -5.52 -10.36
N ASP A 45 -4.78 -5.67 -10.91
CA ASP A 45 -5.80 -6.60 -10.49
C ASP A 45 -6.26 -7.48 -11.65
N CYS A 46 -6.71 -8.68 -11.33
CA CYS A 46 -7.21 -9.64 -12.30
C CYS A 46 -8.21 -10.59 -11.64
N LEU A 47 -9.02 -11.24 -12.45
CA LEU A 47 -9.84 -12.35 -11.97
C LEU A 47 -8.95 -13.57 -11.68
N ASP A 48 -9.16 -14.21 -10.55
CA ASP A 48 -8.60 -15.52 -10.27
C ASP A 48 -9.35 -16.63 -11.04
N GLU A 49 -8.97 -17.88 -10.84
CA GLU A 49 -9.59 -19.05 -11.50
C GLU A 49 -11.05 -19.29 -11.08
N HIS A 50 -11.50 -18.64 -9.99
CA HIS A 50 -12.88 -18.73 -9.47
C HIS A 50 -13.70 -17.47 -9.78
N GLY A 51 -13.13 -16.50 -10.51
CA GLY A 51 -13.80 -15.27 -10.91
C GLY A 51 -13.80 -14.18 -9.85
N VAL A 52 -13.03 -14.32 -8.76
CA VAL A 52 -12.85 -13.27 -7.77
C VAL A 52 -11.83 -12.25 -8.30
N LEU A 53 -12.16 -10.97 -8.28
CA LEU A 53 -11.24 -9.90 -8.65
C LEU A 53 -10.24 -9.69 -7.51
N ILE A 54 -9.01 -10.15 -7.72
CA ILE A 54 -7.92 -10.07 -6.75
C ILE A 54 -6.92 -8.98 -7.13
N HIS A 55 -6.29 -8.35 -6.14
CA HIS A 55 -5.13 -7.47 -6.34
C HIS A 55 -3.86 -8.31 -6.21
N LYS A 56 -3.17 -8.51 -7.33
CA LYS A 56 -2.03 -9.44 -7.41
C LYS A 56 -0.86 -9.08 -6.49
N TYR A 57 -0.67 -7.80 -6.21
CA TYR A 57 0.43 -7.27 -5.41
C TYR A 57 -0.05 -6.62 -4.10
N GLY A 58 -1.08 -7.21 -3.49
CA GLY A 58 -1.68 -6.73 -2.24
C GLY A 58 -2.74 -5.66 -2.44
N PRO A 59 -3.54 -5.38 -1.40
CA PRO A 59 -4.69 -4.49 -1.50
C PRO A 59 -4.27 -3.05 -1.78
N HIS A 60 -4.94 -2.44 -2.71
CA HIS A 60 -4.84 -1.02 -3.05
C HIS A 60 -6.22 -0.38 -2.84
N ILE A 61 -6.31 0.61 -1.96
CA ILE A 61 -7.53 1.36 -1.67
C ILE A 61 -7.25 2.82 -1.98
N PHE A 62 -8.03 3.41 -2.89
CA PHE A 62 -7.83 4.80 -3.27
C PHE A 62 -8.47 5.74 -2.26
N HIS A 63 -7.70 6.71 -1.81
CA HIS A 63 -8.14 7.80 -0.93
C HIS A 63 -7.34 9.06 -1.23
N THR A 64 -7.97 10.24 -1.13
CA THR A 64 -7.30 11.52 -1.32
C THR A 64 -8.13 12.68 -0.78
N ASN A 65 -7.45 13.78 -0.43
CA ASN A 65 -8.05 15.11 -0.26
C ASN A 65 -7.78 16.01 -1.48
N ASN A 66 -6.98 15.54 -2.44
CA ASN A 66 -6.64 16.30 -3.64
C ASN A 66 -7.73 16.11 -4.71
N ARG A 67 -8.61 17.12 -4.84
CA ARG A 67 -9.70 17.11 -5.80
C ARG A 67 -9.20 16.97 -7.25
N ALA A 68 -8.11 17.64 -7.61
CA ALA A 68 -7.60 17.61 -8.99
C ALA A 68 -7.15 16.18 -9.39
N VAL A 69 -6.53 15.45 -8.46
CA VAL A 69 -6.17 14.04 -8.66
C VAL A 69 -7.42 13.17 -8.78
N PHE A 70 -8.40 13.37 -7.91
CA PHE A 70 -9.66 12.62 -7.95
C PHE A 70 -10.40 12.87 -9.28
N ASP A 71 -10.53 14.14 -9.69
CA ASP A 71 -11.20 14.52 -10.93
C ASP A 71 -10.47 13.96 -12.16
N PHE A 72 -9.11 13.97 -12.16
CA PHE A 72 -8.32 13.39 -13.24
C PHE A 72 -8.56 11.88 -13.37
N LEU A 73 -8.46 11.13 -12.29
CA LEU A 73 -8.63 9.66 -12.29
C LEU A 73 -10.08 9.27 -12.59
N SER A 74 -11.06 10.05 -12.15
CA SER A 74 -12.50 9.82 -12.40
C SER A 74 -12.90 9.87 -13.88
N ARG A 75 -12.04 10.36 -14.74
CA ARG A 75 -12.22 10.31 -16.19
C ARG A 75 -12.07 8.90 -16.77
N PHE A 76 -11.43 8.00 -16.03
CA PHE A 76 -11.06 6.66 -16.48
C PHE A 76 -11.78 5.55 -15.74
N THR A 77 -12.55 5.88 -14.71
CA THR A 77 -13.35 4.92 -13.94
C THR A 77 -14.53 5.60 -13.26
N GLU A 78 -15.58 4.84 -13.04
CA GLU A 78 -16.55 5.13 -12.00
C GLU A 78 -16.03 4.60 -10.66
N TRP A 79 -16.42 5.25 -9.57
CA TRP A 79 -15.97 4.89 -8.23
C TRP A 79 -17.08 4.19 -7.45
N ARG A 80 -16.82 2.96 -7.02
CA ARG A 80 -17.56 2.37 -5.92
C ARG A 80 -17.17 3.11 -4.64
N ARG A 81 -18.11 3.72 -3.94
CA ARG A 81 -17.86 4.32 -2.64
C ARG A 81 -17.45 3.23 -1.65
N TYR A 82 -16.26 3.34 -1.12
CA TYR A 82 -15.69 2.39 -0.18
C TYR A 82 -14.92 3.13 0.90
N GLN A 83 -15.37 2.98 2.14
CA GLN A 83 -14.66 3.49 3.32
C GLN A 83 -13.91 2.33 3.95
N HIS A 84 -12.59 2.36 3.86
CA HIS A 84 -11.76 1.29 4.37
C HIS A 84 -11.84 1.23 5.89
N ARG A 85 -12.18 0.06 6.42
CA ARG A 85 -12.16 -0.28 7.83
C ARG A 85 -11.24 -1.46 8.04
N VAL A 86 -10.37 -1.34 9.02
CA VAL A 86 -9.39 -2.35 9.40
C VAL A 86 -9.61 -2.70 10.87
N ILE A 87 -9.56 -3.97 11.19
CA ILE A 87 -9.54 -4.43 12.58
C ILE A 87 -8.22 -5.12 12.88
N ALA A 88 -7.76 -4.99 14.12
CA ALA A 88 -6.67 -5.79 14.65
C ALA A 88 -7.26 -7.02 15.33
N ASN A 89 -6.64 -8.16 15.09
CA ASN A 89 -6.90 -9.43 15.75
C ASN A 89 -5.70 -9.76 16.64
N VAL A 90 -5.86 -9.63 17.96
CA VAL A 90 -4.79 -9.80 18.94
C VAL A 90 -5.13 -10.90 19.96
N PRO A 91 -4.13 -11.65 20.46
CA PRO A 91 -4.36 -12.60 21.57
C PRO A 91 -4.78 -11.85 22.83
N ARG A 92 -5.55 -12.51 23.70
CA ARG A 92 -5.90 -12.01 25.01
C ARG A 92 -4.80 -12.35 26.02
N ASP A 93 -4.27 -11.35 26.67
CA ASP A 93 -3.28 -11.54 27.73
C ASP A 93 -3.94 -11.93 29.07
N ASN A 94 -5.24 -11.62 29.27
CA ASN A 94 -5.96 -11.93 30.48
C ASN A 94 -7.42 -12.32 30.20
N PRO A 95 -7.79 -13.61 30.36
CA PRO A 95 -9.15 -14.08 30.12
C PRO A 95 -10.18 -13.58 31.16
N GLU A 96 -9.76 -12.97 32.26
CA GLU A 96 -10.67 -12.52 33.33
C GLU A 96 -11.39 -11.20 33.04
N VAL A 97 -10.91 -10.42 32.04
CA VAL A 97 -11.42 -9.08 31.75
C VAL A 97 -12.61 -9.09 30.77
N VAL A 98 -12.99 -10.23 30.21
CA VAL A 98 -13.99 -10.29 29.14
C VAL A 98 -15.30 -10.91 29.59
N PRO A 99 -16.46 -10.25 29.34
CA PRO A 99 -17.77 -10.82 29.57
C PRO A 99 -17.96 -12.15 28.85
N ALA A 100 -18.56 -13.14 29.53
CA ALA A 100 -18.74 -14.54 29.08
C ALA A 100 -19.53 -14.70 27.75
N HIS A 101 -20.19 -13.65 27.27
CA HIS A 101 -20.96 -13.69 26.02
C HIS A 101 -20.14 -13.32 24.76
N LYS A 102 -18.89 -12.85 24.92
CA LYS A 102 -17.92 -12.64 23.84
C LYS A 102 -16.84 -13.74 23.89
N LYS A 103 -17.25 -15.00 23.76
CA LYS A 103 -16.33 -16.14 23.60
C LYS A 103 -15.76 -16.11 22.17
N THR A 104 -14.80 -15.29 21.95
CA THR A 104 -13.82 -15.47 20.87
C THR A 104 -12.69 -16.35 21.40
N ASP A 105 -12.04 -17.15 20.61
CA ASP A 105 -10.99 -18.13 20.94
C ASP A 105 -9.78 -17.57 21.72
N GLY A 106 -10.02 -16.77 22.77
CA GLY A 106 -8.99 -16.03 23.47
C GLY A 106 -8.43 -14.84 22.71
N ARG A 107 -9.21 -14.20 21.82
CA ARG A 107 -8.75 -13.05 20.99
C ARG A 107 -9.62 -11.82 21.17
N PHE A 108 -8.98 -10.65 20.94
CA PHE A 108 -9.64 -9.35 20.82
C PHE A 108 -9.68 -8.88 19.38
N PHE A 109 -10.77 -8.20 19.04
CA PHE A 109 -10.93 -7.49 17.78
C PHE A 109 -11.24 -6.03 18.05
N PHE A 110 -10.46 -5.12 17.50
CA PHE A 110 -10.72 -3.70 17.64
C PHE A 110 -10.32 -2.89 16.40
N PRO A 111 -10.97 -1.75 16.14
CA PRO A 111 -10.66 -0.89 15.01
C PRO A 111 -9.20 -0.41 14.99
N VAL A 112 -8.66 -0.30 13.77
CA VAL A 112 -7.36 0.34 13.50
C VAL A 112 -7.60 1.52 12.55
N PRO A 113 -7.14 2.73 12.86
CA PRO A 113 -6.37 3.16 14.04
C PRO A 113 -7.12 2.93 15.36
N PHE A 114 -6.36 2.66 16.43
CA PHE A 114 -6.91 2.46 17.77
C PHE A 114 -7.74 3.69 18.16
N ASN A 115 -8.95 3.49 18.70
CA ASN A 115 -9.93 4.53 18.96
C ASN A 115 -10.65 4.32 20.30
N LEU A 116 -11.65 5.15 20.62
CA LEU A 116 -12.40 5.04 21.86
C LEU A 116 -13.19 3.73 22.02
N ASP A 117 -13.64 3.11 20.92
CA ASP A 117 -14.29 1.81 20.98
C ASP A 117 -13.25 0.68 21.14
N SER A 118 -12.03 0.87 20.64
CA SER A 118 -10.91 -0.02 20.91
C SER A 118 -10.57 -0.10 22.39
N LEU A 119 -10.63 1.02 23.14
CA LEU A 119 -10.44 1.03 24.59
C LEU A 119 -11.47 0.15 25.30
N LYS A 120 -12.75 0.24 24.89
CA LYS A 120 -13.82 -0.57 25.47
C LYS A 120 -13.64 -2.05 25.17
N ASN A 121 -13.19 -2.37 23.96
CA ASN A 121 -12.92 -3.74 23.58
C ASN A 121 -11.70 -4.33 24.32
N ALA A 122 -10.67 -3.52 24.57
CA ALA A 122 -9.44 -3.95 25.26
C ALA A 122 -9.61 -4.03 26.78
N PHE A 123 -10.24 -3.02 27.41
CA PHE A 123 -10.31 -2.86 28.88
C PHE A 123 -11.70 -3.14 29.46
N GLY A 124 -12.70 -3.50 28.65
CA GLY A 124 -14.08 -3.67 29.04
C GLY A 124 -14.88 -2.35 29.01
N GLU A 125 -16.21 -2.47 28.92
CA GLU A 125 -17.13 -1.34 28.64
C GLU A 125 -17.00 -0.21 29.68
N ARG A 126 -16.95 -0.56 30.98
CA ARG A 126 -16.87 0.43 32.07
C ARG A 126 -15.52 1.13 32.13
N GLU A 127 -14.46 0.34 32.20
CA GLU A 127 -13.09 0.83 32.34
C GLU A 127 -12.60 1.53 31.07
N GLY A 128 -12.82 0.92 29.91
CA GLY A 128 -12.51 1.54 28.64
C GLY A 128 -13.26 2.84 28.39
N GLY A 129 -14.53 2.94 28.86
CA GLY A 129 -15.28 4.19 28.84
C GLY A 129 -14.64 5.29 29.70
N ARG A 130 -14.28 4.97 30.96
CA ARG A 130 -13.60 5.90 31.89
C ARG A 130 -12.23 6.35 31.34
N LEU A 131 -11.44 5.43 30.80
CA LEU A 131 -10.15 5.75 30.19
C LEU A 131 -10.32 6.64 28.95
N GLY A 132 -11.36 6.43 28.17
CA GLY A 132 -11.71 7.28 27.02
C GLY A 132 -12.04 8.72 27.43
N GLU A 133 -12.85 8.90 28.48
CA GLU A 133 -13.15 10.24 29.07
C GLU A 133 -11.88 10.93 29.56
N LYS A 134 -10.99 10.18 30.20
CA LYS A 134 -9.71 10.70 30.67
C LYS A 134 -8.80 11.14 29.52
N LEU A 135 -8.70 10.35 28.42
CA LEU A 135 -7.99 10.75 27.23
C LEU A 135 -8.55 12.03 26.60
N LEU A 136 -9.86 12.12 26.46
CA LEU A 136 -10.52 13.34 25.94
C LEU A 136 -10.25 14.56 26.79
N ALA A 137 -10.22 14.41 28.10
CA ALA A 137 -9.90 15.51 29.05
C ALA A 137 -8.42 15.94 28.93
N ALA A 138 -7.50 14.99 28.71
CA ALA A 138 -6.09 15.31 28.60
C ALA A 138 -5.72 15.97 27.24
N TYR A 139 -6.49 15.71 26.18
CA TYR A 139 -6.25 16.20 24.83
C TYR A 139 -7.48 16.87 24.19
N PRO A 140 -8.06 17.92 24.80
CA PRO A 140 -9.39 18.42 24.43
C PRO A 140 -9.45 19.08 23.03
N ALA A 141 -8.32 19.52 22.49
CA ALA A 141 -8.24 20.20 21.20
C ALA A 141 -7.75 19.28 20.05
N GLN A 142 -7.47 18.03 20.36
CA GLN A 142 -6.92 17.10 19.37
C GLN A 142 -7.99 16.09 18.92
N SER A 143 -7.96 15.72 17.64
CA SER A 143 -8.77 14.61 17.11
C SER A 143 -8.04 13.27 17.19
N GLN A 144 -6.74 13.30 17.36
CA GLN A 144 -5.85 12.15 17.47
C GLN A 144 -4.57 12.54 18.22
N VAL A 145 -3.90 11.54 18.77
CA VAL A 145 -2.62 11.70 19.46
C VAL A 145 -1.71 10.53 19.09
N THR A 146 -0.42 10.77 18.95
CA THR A 146 0.53 9.72 18.62
C THR A 146 0.81 8.82 19.82
N ILE A 147 1.13 7.54 19.56
CA ILE A 147 1.55 6.61 20.62
C ILE A 147 2.76 7.15 21.40
N LEU A 148 3.69 7.81 20.70
CA LEU A 148 4.88 8.37 21.32
C LEU A 148 4.55 9.52 22.28
N GLU A 149 3.61 10.41 21.91
CA GLU A 149 3.12 11.48 22.80
C GLU A 149 2.39 10.91 24.01
N LEU A 150 1.54 9.88 23.80
CA LEU A 150 0.84 9.22 24.90
C LEU A 150 1.81 8.58 25.90
N ARG A 151 2.86 7.91 25.45
CA ARG A 151 3.87 7.28 26.32
C ARG A 151 4.67 8.30 27.15
N GLN A 152 4.75 9.55 26.70
CA GLN A 152 5.43 10.64 27.41
C GLN A 152 4.50 11.37 28.41
N ASN A 153 3.22 11.00 28.45
CA ASN A 153 2.28 11.61 29.38
C ASN A 153 2.62 11.27 30.84
N SER A 154 2.55 12.27 31.71
CA SER A 154 2.83 12.09 33.16
C SER A 154 1.73 11.34 33.94
N ASP A 155 0.55 11.19 33.35
CA ASP A 155 -0.54 10.43 33.94
C ASP A 155 -0.31 8.92 33.74
N PRO A 156 -0.19 8.12 34.81
CA PRO A 156 0.15 6.69 34.70
C PRO A 156 -0.93 5.86 33.97
N GLU A 157 -2.19 6.26 34.03
CA GLU A 157 -3.26 5.54 33.32
C GLU A 157 -3.23 5.83 31.82
N ILE A 158 -2.87 7.06 31.42
CA ILE A 158 -2.66 7.40 30.01
C ILE A 158 -1.41 6.68 29.47
N ALA A 159 -0.33 6.65 30.25
CA ALA A 159 0.87 5.90 29.90
C ALA A 159 0.57 4.40 29.74
N ALA A 160 -0.26 3.81 30.61
CA ALA A 160 -0.67 2.40 30.51
C ALA A 160 -1.48 2.11 29.23
N ILE A 161 -2.34 3.06 28.80
CA ILE A 161 -3.03 2.95 27.48
C ILE A 161 -1.99 2.96 26.36
N ALA A 162 -1.03 3.88 26.41
CA ALA A 162 0.00 4.00 25.41
C ALA A 162 0.85 2.72 25.32
N ASP A 163 1.20 2.15 26.46
CA ASP A 163 1.97 0.88 26.50
C ASP A 163 1.15 -0.28 25.93
N TYR A 164 -0.14 -0.38 26.26
CA TYR A 164 -1.02 -1.39 25.68
C TYR A 164 -1.09 -1.28 24.15
N VAL A 165 -1.33 -0.08 23.63
CA VAL A 165 -1.41 0.16 22.18
C VAL A 165 -0.06 -0.10 21.52
N TYR A 166 1.03 0.29 22.18
CA TYR A 166 2.38 0.04 21.70
C TYR A 166 2.66 -1.46 21.53
N GLU A 167 2.40 -2.25 22.57
CA GLU A 167 2.67 -3.69 22.56
C GLU A 167 1.75 -4.47 21.62
N HIS A 168 0.46 -4.18 21.60
CA HIS A 168 -0.53 -5.02 20.92
C HIS A 168 -0.85 -4.57 19.49
N VAL A 169 -0.66 -3.29 19.18
CA VAL A 169 -1.01 -2.76 17.85
C VAL A 169 0.23 -2.39 17.05
N PHE A 170 1.24 -1.81 17.72
CA PHE A 170 2.31 -1.11 17.03
C PHE A 170 3.61 -1.91 16.89
N VAL A 171 4.22 -2.33 18.01
CA VAL A 171 5.61 -2.81 18.00
C VAL A 171 5.81 -4.06 17.14
N HIS A 172 5.04 -5.09 17.38
CA HIS A 172 5.22 -6.36 16.69
C HIS A 172 4.79 -6.28 15.21
N TYR A 173 3.73 -5.51 14.92
CA TYR A 173 3.32 -5.25 13.53
C TYR A 173 4.41 -4.49 12.76
N THR A 174 4.97 -3.47 13.38
CA THR A 174 6.02 -2.63 12.78
C THR A 174 7.30 -3.42 12.56
N MET A 175 7.70 -4.24 13.55
CA MET A 175 8.85 -5.13 13.41
C MET A 175 8.66 -6.14 12.25
N LYS A 176 7.48 -6.74 12.12
CA LYS A 176 7.17 -7.62 10.98
C LYS A 176 7.21 -6.89 9.66
N GLN A 177 6.53 -5.74 9.59
CA GLN A 177 6.40 -4.97 8.34
C GLN A 177 7.73 -4.40 7.87
N TRP A 178 8.54 -3.86 8.79
CA TRP A 178 9.78 -3.15 8.44
C TRP A 178 11.05 -3.96 8.69
N GLY A 179 10.97 -5.04 9.49
CA GLY A 179 12.14 -5.84 9.89
C GLY A 179 13.13 -5.07 10.75
N GLN A 180 12.69 -4.01 11.42
CA GLN A 180 13.47 -3.11 12.25
C GLN A 180 12.77 -2.91 13.59
N LYS A 181 13.52 -2.59 14.65
CA LYS A 181 12.91 -2.15 15.90
C LYS A 181 12.28 -0.77 15.72
N PRO A 182 11.22 -0.42 16.48
CA PRO A 182 10.55 0.86 16.36
C PRO A 182 11.47 2.07 16.54
N GLU A 183 12.48 1.96 17.38
CA GLU A 183 13.46 3.02 17.64
C GLU A 183 14.39 3.27 16.44
N GLU A 184 14.51 2.31 15.53
CA GLU A 184 15.31 2.40 14.30
C GLU A 184 14.53 2.96 13.11
N ILE A 185 13.21 3.12 13.28
CA ILE A 185 12.30 3.57 12.21
C ILE A 185 12.12 5.09 12.32
N ASP A 186 12.08 5.75 11.18
CA ASP A 186 11.76 7.18 11.10
C ASP A 186 10.47 7.50 11.89
N PRO A 187 10.50 8.46 12.83
CA PRO A 187 9.32 8.85 13.63
C PRO A 187 8.08 9.16 12.79
N ALA A 188 8.24 9.70 11.58
CA ALA A 188 7.14 9.94 10.66
C ALA A 188 6.45 8.64 10.21
N THR A 189 7.15 7.52 10.20
CA THR A 189 6.59 6.20 9.92
C THR A 189 5.80 5.66 11.12
N THR A 190 6.30 5.87 12.34
CA THR A 190 5.65 5.43 13.58
C THR A 190 4.41 6.26 13.91
N ALA A 191 4.39 7.55 13.55
CA ALA A 191 3.26 8.45 13.74
C ALA A 191 2.05 8.15 12.83
N ARG A 192 2.17 7.25 11.86
CA ARG A 192 1.09 6.96 10.88
C ARG A 192 -0.13 6.29 11.48
N VAL A 193 0.00 5.62 12.62
CA VAL A 193 -1.10 4.95 13.29
C VAL A 193 -1.35 5.62 14.65
N PRO A 194 -1.97 6.80 14.69
CA PRO A 194 -2.27 7.48 15.93
C PRO A 194 -3.43 6.80 16.66
N VAL A 195 -3.56 7.08 17.94
CA VAL A 195 -4.78 6.82 18.71
C VAL A 195 -5.81 7.89 18.36
N ARG A 196 -6.98 7.49 17.89
CA ARG A 196 -8.09 8.40 17.54
C ARG A 196 -8.89 8.76 18.77
N LEU A 197 -9.11 10.05 18.98
CA LEU A 197 -9.95 10.57 20.06
C LEU A 197 -11.42 10.69 19.64
N SER A 198 -11.91 9.71 18.91
CA SER A 198 -13.28 9.60 18.42
C SER A 198 -13.69 8.11 18.33
N ARG A 199 -14.93 7.85 17.92
CA ARG A 199 -15.43 6.50 17.61
C ARG A 199 -15.45 6.20 16.10
N ASP A 200 -14.82 7.06 15.31
CA ASP A 200 -14.72 6.84 13.86
C ASP A 200 -13.76 5.67 13.60
N ASP A 201 -14.27 4.60 13.01
CA ASP A 201 -13.55 3.37 12.73
C ASP A 201 -12.96 3.32 11.30
N ARG A 202 -13.11 4.40 10.53
CA ARG A 202 -12.53 4.50 9.18
C ARG A 202 -11.02 4.59 9.27
N TYR A 203 -10.34 3.82 8.45
CA TYR A 203 -8.89 3.84 8.38
C TYR A 203 -8.36 5.17 7.82
N PHE A 204 -9.01 5.69 6.77
CA PHE A 204 -8.73 6.99 6.17
C PHE A 204 -9.82 8.01 6.51
N GLN A 205 -9.42 9.29 6.61
CA GLN A 205 -10.33 10.42 6.87
C GLN A 205 -10.51 11.32 5.64
N ASP A 206 -9.93 10.94 4.50
CA ASP A 206 -9.93 11.70 3.28
C ASP A 206 -11.34 11.88 2.71
N ALA A 207 -11.55 13.02 2.05
CA ALA A 207 -12.84 13.39 1.48
C ALA A 207 -13.28 12.46 0.35
N TYR A 208 -12.33 11.99 -0.46
CA TYR A 208 -12.56 11.09 -1.58
C TYR A 208 -11.96 9.72 -1.26
N GLN A 209 -12.81 8.70 -1.20
CA GLN A 209 -12.42 7.32 -0.93
C GLN A 209 -13.24 6.38 -1.80
N GLY A 210 -12.59 5.40 -2.40
CA GLY A 210 -13.31 4.46 -3.25
C GLY A 210 -12.41 3.41 -3.90
N MET A 211 -13.08 2.50 -4.58
CA MET A 211 -12.47 1.49 -5.43
C MET A 211 -12.94 1.73 -6.86
N PRO A 212 -12.06 1.59 -7.88
CA PRO A 212 -12.51 1.59 -9.27
C PRO A 212 -13.57 0.52 -9.47
N LEU A 213 -14.74 0.89 -10.02
CA LEU A 213 -15.90 -0.01 -10.11
C LEU A 213 -15.59 -1.31 -10.87
N GLU A 214 -14.78 -1.21 -11.94
CA GLU A 214 -14.38 -2.35 -12.76
C GLU A 214 -12.93 -2.81 -12.49
N GLY A 215 -12.32 -2.34 -11.38
CA GLY A 215 -10.95 -2.61 -11.01
C GLY A 215 -9.93 -1.62 -11.56
N TYR A 216 -8.72 -1.67 -11.01
CA TYR A 216 -7.61 -0.78 -11.36
C TYR A 216 -7.10 -1.04 -12.77
N THR A 217 -6.98 -2.29 -13.18
CA THR A 217 -6.47 -2.64 -14.51
C THR A 217 -7.32 -2.04 -15.62
N LYS A 218 -8.66 -2.04 -15.47
CA LYS A 218 -9.57 -1.38 -16.41
C LYS A 218 -9.38 0.13 -16.44
N MET A 219 -9.19 0.75 -15.28
CA MET A 219 -8.88 2.19 -15.20
C MET A 219 -7.58 2.51 -15.93
N PHE A 220 -6.52 1.73 -15.74
CA PHE A 220 -5.24 1.92 -16.43
C PHE A 220 -5.36 1.65 -17.94
N GLN A 221 -6.13 0.65 -18.38
CA GLN A 221 -6.40 0.42 -19.79
C GLN A 221 -7.00 1.66 -20.45
N ARG A 222 -8.05 2.25 -19.85
CA ARG A 222 -8.68 3.49 -20.37
C ARG A 222 -7.73 4.68 -20.33
N MET A 223 -6.89 4.78 -19.30
CA MET A 223 -5.91 5.86 -19.17
C MET A 223 -4.84 5.78 -20.27
N LEU A 224 -4.37 4.61 -20.60
CA LEU A 224 -3.34 4.38 -21.62
C LEU A 224 -3.91 4.25 -23.05
N ASP A 225 -5.23 4.13 -23.21
CA ASP A 225 -5.89 4.12 -24.51
C ASP A 225 -5.97 5.57 -25.05
N HIS A 226 -4.93 5.93 -25.80
CA HIS A 226 -4.81 7.25 -26.43
C HIS A 226 -3.95 7.14 -27.70
N PRO A 227 -4.32 7.81 -28.82
CA PRO A 227 -3.60 7.67 -30.11
C PRO A 227 -2.12 8.07 -30.04
N ASN A 228 -1.75 8.91 -29.08
CA ASN A 228 -0.37 9.34 -28.85
C ASN A 228 0.39 8.49 -27.82
N ILE A 229 -0.18 7.39 -27.33
CA ILE A 229 0.50 6.47 -26.41
C ILE A 229 0.71 5.13 -27.08
N GLU A 230 1.93 4.65 -27.06
CA GLU A 230 2.26 3.26 -27.39
C GLU A 230 2.81 2.57 -26.15
N VAL A 231 2.29 1.38 -25.83
CA VAL A 231 2.72 0.59 -24.68
C VAL A 231 3.36 -0.70 -25.15
N LEU A 232 4.59 -0.95 -24.71
CA LEU A 232 5.30 -2.20 -24.94
C LEU A 232 5.46 -2.94 -23.62
N LEU A 233 4.76 -4.06 -23.48
CA LEU A 233 4.88 -4.97 -22.34
C LEU A 233 6.09 -5.90 -22.52
N ASN A 234 6.48 -6.60 -21.46
CA ASN A 234 7.66 -7.50 -21.43
C ASN A 234 8.94 -6.79 -21.93
N THR A 235 9.03 -5.48 -21.67
CA THR A 235 10.07 -4.63 -22.24
C THR A 235 10.75 -3.82 -21.16
N ASP A 236 11.98 -4.22 -20.81
CA ASP A 236 12.80 -3.46 -19.86
C ASP A 236 13.57 -2.37 -20.59
N VAL A 237 13.35 -1.12 -20.22
CA VAL A 237 14.02 0.05 -20.82
C VAL A 237 15.56 -0.08 -20.80
N ARG A 238 16.12 -0.73 -19.77
CA ARG A 238 17.56 -0.91 -19.59
C ARG A 238 18.20 -1.75 -20.72
N GLN A 239 17.41 -2.57 -21.40
CA GLN A 239 17.88 -3.33 -22.57
C GLN A 239 18.16 -2.46 -23.79
N TYR A 240 17.54 -1.28 -23.85
CA TYR A 240 17.63 -0.35 -24.97
C TYR A 240 18.56 0.82 -24.71
N LEU A 241 19.06 0.95 -23.49
CA LEU A 241 19.88 2.09 -23.06
C LEU A 241 21.28 1.63 -22.63
N SER A 242 22.27 2.48 -22.91
CA SER A 242 23.59 2.45 -22.27
C SER A 242 23.81 3.78 -21.57
N LEU A 243 24.49 3.75 -20.43
CA LEU A 243 24.73 4.91 -19.60
C LEU A 243 26.19 5.31 -19.72
N GLU A 244 26.44 6.60 -20.01
CA GLU A 244 27.74 7.24 -19.93
C GLU A 244 27.70 8.33 -18.84
N GLU A 245 28.83 9.00 -18.60
CA GLU A 245 28.94 9.90 -17.44
C GLU A 245 27.86 10.99 -17.41
N TYR A 246 27.54 11.60 -18.54
CA TYR A 246 26.57 12.71 -18.62
C TYR A 246 25.33 12.39 -19.45
N ASP A 247 25.37 11.34 -20.26
CA ASP A 247 24.33 11.06 -21.24
C ASP A 247 23.78 9.64 -21.16
N ILE A 248 22.61 9.46 -21.75
CA ILE A 248 21.96 8.18 -21.98
C ILE A 248 21.96 7.93 -23.48
N PHE A 249 22.47 6.79 -23.92
CA PHE A 249 22.54 6.42 -25.33
C PHE A 249 21.57 5.30 -25.68
N LEU A 250 21.06 5.33 -26.89
CA LEU A 250 20.32 4.20 -27.46
C LEU A 250 21.31 3.08 -27.80
N ARG A 251 21.16 1.94 -27.16
CA ARG A 251 22.03 0.77 -27.34
C ARG A 251 21.99 0.28 -28.79
N GLY A 252 23.14 0.05 -29.35
CA GLY A 252 23.30 -0.40 -30.75
C GLY A 252 23.19 0.70 -31.81
N ALA A 253 22.66 1.88 -31.49
CA ALA A 253 22.63 3.02 -32.41
C ALA A 253 23.79 4.02 -32.19
N GLY A 254 24.42 3.98 -31.01
CA GLY A 254 25.49 4.92 -30.64
C GLY A 254 25.04 6.39 -30.62
N MET A 255 23.73 6.63 -30.55
CA MET A 255 23.14 7.96 -30.55
C MET A 255 22.62 8.30 -29.15
N PRO A 256 22.79 9.54 -28.67
CA PRO A 256 22.22 9.96 -27.41
C PRO A 256 20.68 9.93 -27.47
N LEU A 257 20.05 9.62 -26.35
CA LEU A 257 18.62 9.76 -26.16
C LEU A 257 18.28 11.25 -26.13
N SER A 258 17.66 11.75 -27.18
CA SER A 258 17.39 13.18 -27.37
C SER A 258 16.07 13.65 -26.73
N VAL A 259 15.34 12.74 -26.09
CA VAL A 259 14.02 13.02 -25.49
C VAL A 259 14.00 12.71 -23.99
N PRO A 260 13.12 13.32 -23.20
CA PRO A 260 12.96 12.99 -21.80
C PRO A 260 12.66 11.52 -21.56
N LEU A 261 13.27 10.93 -20.53
CA LEU A 261 13.00 9.62 -19.98
C LEU A 261 12.43 9.76 -18.57
N ILE A 262 11.16 9.44 -18.38
CA ILE A 262 10.55 9.31 -17.06
C ILE A 262 10.79 7.88 -16.57
N TYR A 263 11.61 7.73 -15.53
CA TYR A 263 11.96 6.44 -14.97
C TYR A 263 11.27 6.22 -13.61
N THR A 264 10.56 5.09 -13.48
CA THR A 264 9.76 4.78 -12.27
C THR A 264 10.22 3.53 -11.52
N GLY A 265 11.24 2.84 -12.03
CA GLY A 265 11.82 1.63 -11.42
C GLY A 265 12.85 1.92 -10.32
N PRO A 266 13.45 0.86 -9.72
CA PRO A 266 14.51 1.01 -8.74
C PRO A 266 15.73 1.71 -9.32
N LEU A 267 16.20 2.78 -8.65
CA LEU A 267 17.27 3.61 -9.19
C LEU A 267 18.63 2.89 -9.20
N ASP A 268 18.88 2.05 -8.21
CA ASP A 268 20.08 1.21 -8.15
C ASP A 268 20.16 0.21 -9.32
N GLU A 269 19.04 -0.38 -9.71
CA GLU A 269 18.96 -1.26 -10.88
C GLU A 269 19.21 -0.50 -12.18
N PHE A 270 18.74 0.75 -12.28
CA PHE A 270 18.99 1.59 -13.46
C PHE A 270 20.48 1.80 -13.70
N PHE A 271 21.24 1.98 -12.62
CA PHE A 271 22.70 2.16 -12.66
C PHE A 271 23.49 0.84 -12.49
N GLY A 272 22.85 -0.31 -12.71
CA GLY A 272 23.56 -1.61 -12.69
C GLY A 272 24.16 -1.95 -11.32
N LEU A 273 23.58 -1.46 -10.22
CA LEU A 273 24.02 -1.69 -8.83
C LEU A 273 25.44 -1.21 -8.54
N CYS A 274 25.94 -0.19 -9.23
CA CYS A 274 27.34 0.26 -9.15
C CYS A 274 27.79 0.71 -7.74
N TYR A 275 26.85 1.09 -6.86
CA TYR A 275 27.11 1.40 -5.44
C TYR A 275 26.54 0.36 -4.48
N GLY A 276 26.04 -0.76 -5.00
CA GLY A 276 25.32 -1.80 -4.24
C GLY A 276 23.81 -1.62 -4.25
N ARG A 277 23.10 -2.62 -3.75
CA ARG A 277 21.63 -2.65 -3.75
C ARG A 277 21.06 -1.69 -2.72
N LEU A 278 20.05 -0.91 -3.12
CA LEU A 278 19.23 -0.14 -2.19
C LEU A 278 18.33 -1.08 -1.39
N PRO A 279 18.31 -0.94 -0.06
CA PRO A 279 17.47 -1.80 0.78
C PRO A 279 15.97 -1.49 0.63
N TYR A 280 15.20 -2.55 0.35
CA TYR A 280 13.73 -2.51 0.30
C TYR A 280 13.13 -3.64 1.14
N ARG A 281 11.87 -3.49 1.49
CA ARG A 281 11.00 -4.60 1.89
C ARG A 281 10.30 -5.16 0.68
N THR A 282 10.09 -6.49 0.69
CA THR A 282 9.21 -7.20 -0.23
C THR A 282 8.08 -7.86 0.56
N LEU A 283 7.04 -8.27 -0.16
CA LEU A 283 5.89 -8.98 0.39
C LEU A 283 5.69 -10.28 -0.39
N ASP A 284 5.57 -11.38 0.33
CA ASP A 284 5.07 -12.63 -0.23
C ASP A 284 3.56 -12.71 0.01
N PHE A 285 2.81 -13.09 -1.01
CA PHE A 285 1.35 -13.18 -0.99
C PHE A 285 0.93 -14.64 -1.11
N VAL A 286 0.22 -15.13 -0.10
CA VAL A 286 -0.40 -16.45 -0.13
C VAL A 286 -1.89 -16.27 -0.34
N PHE A 287 -2.36 -16.58 -1.54
CA PHE A 287 -3.77 -16.54 -1.90
C PHE A 287 -4.44 -17.85 -1.51
N GLU A 288 -5.61 -17.77 -0.91
CA GLU A 288 -6.43 -18.91 -0.54
C GLU A 288 -7.88 -18.66 -0.97
N THR A 289 -8.44 -19.56 -1.76
CA THR A 289 -9.85 -19.51 -2.16
C THR A 289 -10.68 -20.47 -1.32
N TRP A 290 -11.77 -19.96 -0.77
CA TRP A 290 -12.71 -20.69 0.07
C TRP A 290 -14.06 -20.82 -0.65
N GLN A 291 -14.66 -22.01 -0.60
CA GLN A 291 -15.97 -22.31 -1.21
C GLN A 291 -16.93 -22.87 -0.14
N ASP A 292 -18.23 -22.69 -0.32
CA ASP A 292 -19.25 -23.14 0.65
C ASP A 292 -19.12 -24.62 1.03
N ARG A 293 -18.67 -25.47 0.11
CA ARG A 293 -18.40 -26.90 0.35
C ARG A 293 -17.28 -27.14 1.37
N ASP A 294 -16.34 -26.20 1.50
CA ASP A 294 -15.16 -26.36 2.37
C ASP A 294 -15.53 -26.20 3.85
N TYR A 295 -16.71 -25.64 4.14
CA TYR A 295 -17.22 -25.41 5.49
C TYR A 295 -18.05 -26.54 6.05
N SER A 296 -18.42 -27.52 5.25
CA SER A 296 -19.21 -28.65 5.65
C SER A 296 -18.38 -29.89 5.99
N ALA A 297 -17.07 -29.88 5.82
CA ALA A 297 -16.21 -31.03 6.10
C ALA A 297 -15.93 -31.19 7.60
N PRO A 298 -16.12 -32.38 8.21
CA PRO A 298 -15.81 -32.64 9.61
C PRO A 298 -14.30 -32.49 9.86
N GLY A 299 -13.94 -31.67 10.85
CA GLY A 299 -12.54 -31.52 11.29
C GLY A 299 -11.76 -30.39 10.64
N MET A 300 -12.36 -29.55 9.80
CA MET A 300 -11.76 -28.30 9.37
C MET A 300 -11.65 -27.35 10.57
N PRO A 301 -10.47 -26.70 10.80
CA PRO A 301 -10.41 -25.59 11.72
C PRO A 301 -11.29 -24.49 11.15
N TYR A 302 -12.43 -24.26 11.77
CA TYR A 302 -13.25 -23.09 11.45
C TYR A 302 -12.35 -21.85 11.54
N PRO A 303 -12.35 -20.98 10.54
CA PRO A 303 -12.03 -19.61 10.81
C PRO A 303 -13.00 -19.18 11.92
N ASP A 304 -12.50 -18.48 12.90
CA ASP A 304 -13.15 -17.99 14.11
C ASP A 304 -14.68 -18.27 14.18
N PRO A 305 -15.18 -19.06 15.17
CA PRO A 305 -16.61 -19.42 15.27
C PRO A 305 -17.55 -18.21 15.35
N ASP A 306 -17.05 -17.01 15.64
CA ASP A 306 -17.78 -15.76 15.60
C ASP A 306 -17.78 -15.10 14.19
N HIS A 307 -17.08 -15.66 13.20
CA HIS A 307 -17.16 -15.21 11.82
C HIS A 307 -18.26 -15.96 11.08
N PRO A 308 -19.36 -15.28 10.72
CA PRO A 308 -20.46 -15.92 10.02
C PRO A 308 -20.13 -16.07 8.54
N LEU A 309 -19.44 -17.11 8.15
CA LEU A 309 -19.53 -17.65 6.80
C LEU A 309 -20.89 -18.26 6.53
N ARG A 310 -21.78 -18.22 7.54
CA ARG A 310 -23.16 -18.65 7.45
C ARG A 310 -23.96 -17.64 6.62
N GLY A 311 -24.01 -17.87 5.32
CA GLY A 311 -25.01 -17.26 4.44
C GLY A 311 -24.55 -16.08 3.58
N GLY A 312 -23.31 -15.57 3.71
CA GLY A 312 -22.84 -14.42 2.93
C GLY A 312 -21.68 -14.68 1.97
N GLY A 313 -21.02 -15.85 2.07
CA GLY A 313 -19.85 -16.17 1.22
C GLY A 313 -18.63 -15.29 1.50
N PHE A 314 -18.43 -14.83 2.76
CA PHE A 314 -17.25 -14.08 3.20
C PHE A 314 -16.44 -14.88 4.23
N TYR A 315 -15.12 -14.74 4.16
CA TYR A 315 -14.18 -15.35 5.09
C TYR A 315 -14.06 -14.57 6.40
N GLN A 316 -14.16 -13.26 6.36
CA GLN A 316 -14.00 -12.36 7.50
C GLN A 316 -15.00 -11.19 7.42
N THR A 317 -15.18 -10.47 8.55
CA THR A 317 -16.16 -9.38 8.64
C THR A 317 -15.72 -8.08 7.98
N HIS A 318 -14.42 -7.91 7.74
CA HIS A 318 -13.81 -6.70 7.21
C HIS A 318 -12.91 -7.00 6.02
N GLY A 319 -12.74 -6.03 5.16
CA GLY A 319 -11.85 -6.16 4.01
C GLY A 319 -10.39 -6.44 4.41
N THR A 320 -9.95 -5.93 5.55
CA THR A 320 -8.60 -6.20 6.08
C THR A 320 -8.64 -6.45 7.58
N VAL A 321 -7.98 -7.53 7.99
CA VAL A 321 -7.73 -7.89 9.39
C VAL A 321 -6.23 -7.95 9.62
N ASN A 322 -5.71 -7.11 10.53
CA ASN A 322 -4.30 -7.11 10.92
C ASN A 322 -4.05 -8.09 12.05
N TYR A 323 -3.03 -8.92 11.92
CA TYR A 323 -2.52 -9.82 12.94
C TYR A 323 -1.24 -9.23 13.52
N THR A 324 -1.39 -8.44 14.56
CA THR A 324 -0.32 -7.57 15.02
C THR A 324 0.74 -8.27 15.85
N VAL A 325 0.42 -9.35 16.58
CA VAL A 325 1.30 -9.95 17.58
C VAL A 325 1.83 -11.33 17.15
N ASP A 326 0.97 -12.36 17.11
CA ASP A 326 1.31 -13.78 17.26
C ASP A 326 1.37 -14.59 15.94
N ARG A 327 1.12 -13.96 14.80
CA ARG A 327 1.21 -14.60 13.49
C ARG A 327 2.43 -14.12 12.74
N ASP A 328 2.96 -14.94 11.85
CA ASP A 328 4.07 -14.62 10.96
C ASP A 328 3.66 -13.73 9.78
N TYR A 329 2.38 -13.79 9.36
CA TYR A 329 1.80 -12.82 8.42
C TYR A 329 1.34 -11.55 9.14
N THR A 330 1.33 -10.45 8.40
CA THR A 330 0.95 -9.13 8.94
C THR A 330 -0.55 -8.89 8.89
N ARG A 331 -1.22 -9.38 7.84
CA ARG A 331 -2.66 -9.18 7.65
C ARG A 331 -3.26 -10.21 6.70
N ILE A 332 -4.59 -10.33 6.78
CA ILE A 332 -5.41 -11.01 5.79
C ILE A 332 -6.30 -9.98 5.12
N THR A 333 -6.33 -9.98 3.79
CA THR A 333 -7.27 -9.18 3.01
C THR A 333 -8.24 -10.08 2.27
N GLU A 334 -9.53 -9.74 2.32
CA GLU A 334 -10.59 -10.38 1.55
C GLU A 334 -11.10 -9.44 0.47
N PHE A 335 -10.92 -9.83 -0.79
CA PHE A 335 -11.10 -8.94 -1.92
C PHE A 335 -12.55 -8.55 -2.18
N LYS A 336 -13.51 -9.43 -1.95
CA LYS A 336 -14.95 -9.14 -2.18
C LYS A 336 -15.46 -7.94 -1.38
N HIS A 337 -14.94 -7.73 -0.16
CA HIS A 337 -15.24 -6.51 0.59
C HIS A 337 -14.75 -5.24 -0.12
N LEU A 338 -13.56 -5.30 -0.71
CA LEU A 338 -12.95 -4.16 -1.42
C LEU A 338 -13.67 -3.89 -2.73
N THR A 339 -13.80 -4.94 -3.55
CA THR A 339 -14.34 -4.84 -4.91
C THR A 339 -15.86 -4.72 -4.96
N GLY A 340 -16.55 -5.24 -3.93
CA GLY A 340 -18.01 -5.29 -3.88
C GLY A 340 -18.61 -6.34 -4.83
N GLN A 341 -17.80 -7.31 -5.29
CA GLN A 341 -18.33 -8.39 -6.13
C GLN A 341 -19.35 -9.23 -5.36
N GLU A 342 -20.46 -9.52 -6.03
CA GLU A 342 -21.51 -10.44 -5.57
C GLU A 342 -21.26 -11.81 -6.19
N LEU A 343 -20.43 -12.62 -5.53
CA LEU A 343 -20.14 -14.00 -5.88
C LEU A 343 -20.53 -14.90 -4.71
N PRO A 344 -21.75 -15.47 -4.73
CA PRO A 344 -22.18 -16.38 -3.67
C PRO A 344 -21.34 -17.66 -3.68
N GLY A 345 -21.08 -18.20 -2.51
CA GLY A 345 -20.42 -19.49 -2.33
C GLY A 345 -18.93 -19.55 -2.59
N VAL A 346 -18.28 -18.43 -2.92
CA VAL A 346 -16.84 -18.38 -3.13
C VAL A 346 -16.25 -17.04 -2.67
N THR A 347 -15.06 -17.09 -2.07
CA THR A 347 -14.26 -15.90 -1.73
C THR A 347 -12.79 -16.21 -1.79
N THR A 348 -11.97 -15.22 -2.12
CA THR A 348 -10.51 -15.33 -2.09
C THR A 348 -9.94 -14.30 -1.13
N ILE A 349 -9.05 -14.77 -0.28
CA ILE A 349 -8.26 -13.97 0.66
C ILE A 349 -6.80 -13.99 0.25
N VAL A 350 -6.04 -13.04 0.79
CA VAL A 350 -4.58 -13.06 0.71
C VAL A 350 -3.97 -12.82 2.09
N LYS A 351 -3.00 -13.66 2.46
CA LYS A 351 -2.12 -13.47 3.61
C LYS A 351 -0.82 -12.81 3.15
N GLU A 352 -0.38 -11.79 3.87
CA GLU A 352 0.80 -11.01 3.52
C GLU A 352 1.95 -11.27 4.50
N TYR A 353 3.10 -11.68 3.95
CA TYR A 353 4.33 -11.93 4.70
C TYR A 353 5.39 -10.92 4.27
N SER A 354 5.85 -10.10 5.21
CA SER A 354 6.86 -9.07 4.93
C SER A 354 8.27 -9.60 5.21
N ARG A 355 9.19 -9.40 4.27
CA ARG A 355 10.60 -9.75 4.42
C ARG A 355 11.54 -8.77 3.71
N ALA A 356 12.83 -8.94 3.90
CA ALA A 356 13.83 -8.17 3.17
C ALA A 356 13.79 -8.52 1.67
N TYR A 357 13.89 -7.51 0.82
CA TYR A 357 14.05 -7.66 -0.62
C TYR A 357 15.49 -8.08 -0.93
N THR A 358 15.68 -9.14 -1.68
CA THR A 358 17.00 -9.64 -2.08
C THR A 358 17.33 -9.35 -3.54
N GLY A 359 16.32 -9.05 -4.35
CA GLY A 359 16.42 -8.90 -5.80
C GLY A 359 16.44 -10.22 -6.54
N ALA A 360 15.97 -11.29 -5.91
CA ALA A 360 15.76 -12.56 -6.58
C ALA A 360 14.67 -12.44 -7.66
N GLU A 361 14.71 -13.35 -8.63
CA GLU A 361 13.71 -13.40 -9.68
C GLU A 361 12.31 -13.57 -9.11
N GLY A 362 11.35 -12.81 -9.60
CA GLY A 362 9.96 -12.79 -9.13
C GLY A 362 9.72 -11.90 -7.91
N GLU A 363 10.73 -11.43 -7.20
CA GLU A 363 10.55 -10.47 -6.12
C GLU A 363 10.18 -9.08 -6.61
N THR A 364 9.38 -8.40 -5.82
CA THR A 364 9.00 -7.00 -6.08
C THR A 364 9.42 -6.12 -4.92
N PRO A 365 10.17 -5.04 -5.12
CA PRO A 365 10.42 -4.05 -4.06
C PRO A 365 9.16 -3.24 -3.80
N TYR A 366 8.74 -3.15 -2.52
CA TYR A 366 7.52 -2.43 -2.12
C TYR A 366 7.81 -1.15 -1.37
N TYR A 367 8.65 -1.23 -0.35
CA TYR A 367 8.90 -0.12 0.58
C TYR A 367 10.38 0.10 0.74
N ALA A 368 10.83 1.33 0.47
CA ALA A 368 12.19 1.76 0.79
C ALA A 368 12.41 1.73 2.31
N ILE A 369 13.54 1.22 2.75
CA ILE A 369 13.95 1.23 4.17
C ILE A 369 14.66 2.54 4.43
N ILE A 370 13.94 3.52 4.95
CA ILE A 370 14.42 4.89 5.16
C ILE A 370 15.19 4.99 6.48
N ASN A 371 16.48 5.24 6.38
CA ASN A 371 17.37 5.59 7.48
C ASN A 371 18.55 6.40 6.94
N PRO A 372 19.41 7.01 7.80
CA PRO A 372 20.53 7.85 7.34
C PRO A 372 21.52 7.15 6.40
N GLU A 373 21.84 5.88 6.65
CA GLU A 373 22.76 5.08 5.84
C GLU A 373 22.20 4.83 4.44
N ASN A 374 20.96 4.36 4.35
CA ASN A 374 20.30 4.07 3.10
C ASN A 374 20.03 5.34 2.29
N ASN A 375 19.71 6.44 2.96
CA ASN A 375 19.56 7.74 2.32
C ASN A 375 20.90 8.24 1.75
N ALA A 376 22.01 7.99 2.43
CA ALA A 376 23.35 8.31 1.93
C ALA A 376 23.71 7.44 0.71
N LEU A 377 23.32 6.17 0.69
CA LEU A 377 23.49 5.30 -0.47
C LEU A 377 22.63 5.78 -1.66
N TYR A 378 21.35 6.10 -1.41
CA TYR A 378 20.46 6.66 -2.43
C TYR A 378 21.02 7.99 -3.00
N ALA A 379 21.58 8.85 -2.16
CA ALA A 379 22.17 10.13 -2.60
C ALA A 379 23.29 9.95 -3.62
N LYS A 380 24.08 8.86 -3.56
CA LYS A 380 25.09 8.54 -4.57
C LYS A 380 24.46 8.27 -5.93
N TYR A 381 23.41 7.43 -5.97
CA TYR A 381 22.65 7.15 -7.19
C TYR A 381 21.96 8.39 -7.75
N LYS A 382 21.38 9.19 -6.85
CA LYS A 382 20.72 10.44 -7.23
C LYS A 382 21.69 11.42 -7.88
N ALA A 383 22.93 11.51 -7.37
CA ALA A 383 23.98 12.35 -7.97
C ALA A 383 24.35 11.89 -9.38
N GLU A 384 24.36 10.58 -9.66
CA GLU A 384 24.55 10.07 -11.03
C GLU A 384 23.36 10.38 -11.95
N ALA A 385 22.16 10.28 -11.40
CA ALA A 385 20.94 10.62 -12.16
C ALA A 385 20.89 12.11 -12.50
N ASP A 386 21.32 12.99 -11.59
CA ASP A 386 21.31 14.44 -11.77
C ASP A 386 22.29 14.94 -12.85
N LYS A 387 23.28 14.15 -13.21
CA LYS A 387 24.16 14.44 -14.34
C LYS A 387 23.45 14.31 -15.70
N LYS A 388 22.33 13.58 -15.76
CA LYS A 388 21.62 13.22 -16.98
C LYS A 388 20.37 14.08 -17.18
N GLN A 389 20.46 15.10 -18.03
CA GLN A 389 19.38 16.07 -18.25
C GLN A 389 18.08 15.44 -18.73
N GLN A 390 18.18 14.33 -19.48
CA GLN A 390 17.03 13.63 -20.01
C GLN A 390 16.28 12.79 -18.97
N LEU A 391 16.93 12.46 -17.81
CA LEU A 391 16.40 11.52 -16.83
C LEU A 391 15.55 12.23 -15.78
N HIS A 392 14.28 11.86 -15.72
CA HIS A 392 13.32 12.34 -14.73
C HIS A 392 12.88 11.17 -13.84
N LEU A 393 13.23 11.23 -12.56
CA LEU A 393 12.85 10.22 -11.58
C LEU A 393 11.45 10.49 -11.05
N LEU A 394 10.61 9.47 -11.01
CA LEU A 394 9.23 9.57 -10.54
C LEU A 394 8.78 8.26 -9.88
N GLY A 395 8.28 8.33 -8.66
CA GLY A 395 7.68 7.19 -7.98
C GLY A 395 8.51 6.62 -6.84
N ARG A 396 7.88 5.70 -6.09
CA ARG A 396 8.42 5.14 -4.85
C ARG A 396 9.84 4.59 -4.99
N LEU A 397 10.10 3.91 -6.09
CA LEU A 397 11.36 3.20 -6.29
C LEU A 397 12.44 4.13 -6.85
N ALA A 398 12.10 4.95 -7.85
CA ALA A 398 13.03 5.88 -8.45
C ALA A 398 13.44 7.03 -7.51
N GLU A 399 12.50 7.53 -6.69
CA GLU A 399 12.74 8.61 -5.72
C GLU A 399 13.10 8.09 -4.32
N TYR A 400 13.14 6.77 -4.11
CA TYR A 400 13.41 6.11 -2.82
C TYR A 400 12.58 6.69 -1.67
N LYS A 401 11.27 6.89 -1.90
CA LYS A 401 10.32 7.54 -0.98
C LYS A 401 9.02 6.77 -0.91
N TYR A 402 8.34 6.93 0.21
CA TYR A 402 6.99 6.43 0.32
C TYR A 402 5.97 7.44 -0.26
N TYR A 403 5.12 6.96 -1.15
CA TYR A 403 3.98 7.70 -1.69
C TYR A 403 2.71 6.87 -1.62
N ASN A 404 1.59 7.49 -1.25
CA ASN A 404 0.28 6.96 -1.56
C ASN A 404 -0.05 7.15 -3.04
N MET A 405 -1.07 6.45 -3.53
CA MET A 405 -1.46 6.49 -4.95
C MET A 405 -1.81 7.90 -5.43
N ASP A 406 -2.46 8.69 -4.60
CA ASP A 406 -2.83 10.07 -4.89
C ASP A 406 -1.61 10.99 -4.98
N ALA A 407 -0.69 10.87 -4.04
CA ALA A 407 0.52 11.68 -4.03
C ALA A 407 1.38 11.43 -5.26
N ILE A 408 1.52 10.16 -5.69
CA ILE A 408 2.28 9.87 -6.92
C ILE A 408 1.54 10.31 -8.18
N ALA A 409 0.21 10.24 -8.20
CA ALA A 409 -0.57 10.80 -9.32
C ALA A 409 -0.41 12.33 -9.41
N ALA A 410 -0.45 13.04 -8.27
CA ALA A 410 -0.19 14.48 -8.24
C ALA A 410 1.21 14.83 -8.76
N ARG A 411 2.24 14.09 -8.31
CA ARG A 411 3.63 14.27 -8.77
C ARG A 411 3.78 14.01 -10.27
N ALA A 412 3.06 13.02 -10.80
CA ALA A 412 3.06 12.71 -12.23
C ALA A 412 2.44 13.84 -13.07
N LEU A 413 1.33 14.42 -12.59
CA LEU A 413 0.70 15.59 -13.23
C LEU A 413 1.63 16.80 -13.19
N GLU A 414 2.25 17.10 -12.04
CA GLU A 414 3.23 18.19 -11.90
C GLU A 414 4.44 18.02 -12.83
N LEU A 415 4.95 16.81 -13.00
CA LEU A 415 6.05 16.55 -13.92
C LEU A 415 5.62 16.77 -15.37
N ALA A 416 4.43 16.27 -15.73
CA ALA A 416 3.88 16.46 -17.07
C ALA A 416 3.60 17.93 -17.41
N GLU A 417 3.33 18.79 -16.42
CA GLU A 417 3.20 20.24 -16.65
C GLU A 417 4.52 20.92 -17.01
N ARG A 418 5.64 20.35 -16.56
CA ARG A 418 7.00 20.92 -16.81
C ARG A 418 7.64 20.39 -18.09
N LEU A 419 7.17 19.27 -18.65
CA LEU A 419 7.65 18.63 -19.88
C LEU A 419 6.77 18.96 -21.08
#